data_8a86976b4ac8fe8afbf4646a4e16c0e4
#
_entry.id   8a86976b4ac8fe8afbf4646a4e16c0e4
#
_cell.length_a   1.000
_cell.length_b   1.000
_cell.length_c   1.000
_cell.angle_alpha   90.00
_cell.angle_beta   90.00
_cell.angle_gamma   90.00
#
_symmetry.space_group_name_H-M   'P 1'
#
loop_
_entity.id
_entity.type
_entity.pdbx_description
1 polymer ?
#
loop_
_entity_poly.entity_id
_entity_poly.type
_entity_poly.pdbx_seq_one_letter_code
_entity_poly.pdbx_strand_id
1 'polypeptide(L)'
;EGKSTLVTDLGKYFNAPYSYEWARDYMRESCVSDWELDGADYIAFLEGQYNLNKSLINSPANNGIFFADSDSMVTKMYAKYYSQDPSCDLTPEEYEKIEVTADELTRKCRWDKIFVLVPHGVFVDDHERYMAHSGMKERQELYELLKADLIRSGNWDKVTILDGDYYENFLKVVEYTKGIIER
;
A
#
# COMPACT_ATOMS: atom_id res chain seq x y z
N GLU A 1 8.49 -1.52 6.25
CA GLU A 1 8.25 -2.50 7.34
C GLU A 1 7.49 -1.83 8.46
N GLY A 2 6.64 -2.57 9.18
CA GLY A 2 5.82 -2.00 10.25
C GLY A 2 4.56 -1.25 9.79
N LYS A 3 4.28 -1.18 8.49
CA LYS A 3 3.11 -0.50 7.91
C LYS A 3 1.80 -1.00 8.53
N SER A 4 1.55 -2.30 8.50
CA SER A 4 0.32 -2.93 9.02
C SER A 4 0.17 -2.75 10.54
N THR A 5 1.27 -2.84 11.28
CA THR A 5 1.28 -2.57 12.72
C THR A 5 0.92 -1.11 12.99
N LEU A 6 1.56 -0.18 12.27
CA LEU A 6 1.29 1.25 12.41
C LEU A 6 -0.18 1.58 12.15
N VAL A 7 -0.75 1.07 11.07
CA VAL A 7 -2.16 1.30 10.70
C VAL A 7 -3.11 0.72 11.74
N THR A 8 -2.83 -0.48 12.24
CA THR A 8 -3.64 -1.13 13.29
C THR A 8 -3.63 -0.30 14.59
N ASP A 9 -2.45 0.16 15.01
CA ASP A 9 -2.33 0.92 16.25
C ASP A 9 -2.92 2.33 16.14
N LEU A 10 -2.81 2.97 14.97
CA LEU A 10 -3.51 4.23 14.70
C LEU A 10 -5.02 4.06 14.71
N GLY A 11 -5.55 3.01 14.09
CA GLY A 11 -6.97 2.68 14.14
C GLY A 11 -7.49 2.52 15.57
N LYS A 12 -6.75 1.78 16.42
CA LYS A 12 -7.08 1.63 17.84
C LYS A 12 -6.98 2.94 18.60
N TYR A 13 -5.92 3.72 18.38
CA TYR A 13 -5.69 4.99 19.08
C TYR A 13 -6.80 6.01 18.82
N PHE A 14 -7.26 6.12 17.57
CA PHE A 14 -8.33 7.04 17.17
C PHE A 14 -9.74 6.45 17.23
N ASN A 15 -9.87 5.17 17.62
CA ASN A 15 -11.12 4.42 17.51
C ASN A 15 -11.75 4.54 16.12
N ALA A 16 -10.91 4.41 15.09
CA ALA A 16 -11.22 4.60 13.68
C ALA A 16 -11.13 3.28 12.91
N PRO A 17 -11.96 3.07 11.87
CA PRO A 17 -11.79 1.91 11.01
C PRO A 17 -10.45 1.98 10.26
N TYR A 18 -9.91 0.81 9.99
CA TYR A 18 -8.69 0.67 9.20
C TYR A 18 -8.77 -0.56 8.30
N SER A 19 -8.10 -0.50 7.16
CA SER A 19 -7.97 -1.64 6.26
C SER A 19 -6.58 -2.27 6.34
N TYR A 20 -6.55 -3.56 6.05
CA TYR A 20 -5.34 -4.33 5.86
C TYR A 20 -5.01 -4.46 4.36
N GLU A 21 -3.88 -5.08 4.05
CA GLU A 21 -3.45 -5.37 2.67
C GLU A 21 -4.21 -6.59 2.13
N TRP A 22 -5.25 -6.36 1.33
CA TRP A 22 -6.16 -7.38 0.81
C TRP A 22 -5.45 -8.45 -0.03
N ALA A 23 -4.41 -8.07 -0.75
CA ALA A 23 -3.61 -8.98 -1.56
C ALA A 23 -3.04 -10.17 -0.77
N ARG A 24 -2.68 -9.98 0.50
CA ARG A 24 -2.16 -11.06 1.35
C ARG A 24 -3.19 -12.15 1.62
N ASP A 25 -4.42 -11.76 1.92
CA ASP A 25 -5.50 -12.73 2.14
C ASP A 25 -5.82 -13.47 0.85
N TYR A 26 -5.88 -12.78 -0.27
CA TYR A 26 -6.07 -13.38 -1.58
C TYR A 26 -4.98 -14.42 -1.91
N MET A 27 -3.72 -14.08 -1.79
CA MET A 27 -2.61 -15.01 -2.05
C MET A 27 -2.67 -16.25 -1.14
N ARG A 28 -3.00 -16.04 0.14
CA ARG A 28 -3.15 -17.14 1.11
C ARG A 28 -4.31 -18.06 0.77
N GLU A 29 -5.48 -17.52 0.41
CA GLU A 29 -6.68 -18.28 0.05
C GLU A 29 -6.53 -19.00 -1.28
N SER A 30 -5.85 -18.38 -2.25
CA SER A 30 -5.61 -18.95 -3.58
C SER A 30 -4.39 -19.87 -3.64
N CYS A 31 -3.58 -19.93 -2.57
CA CYS A 31 -2.31 -20.66 -2.52
C CYS A 31 -1.34 -20.26 -3.64
N VAL A 32 -1.28 -18.96 -3.99
CA VAL A 32 -0.43 -18.41 -5.04
C VAL A 32 0.67 -17.57 -4.40
N SER A 33 1.88 -17.68 -4.89
CA SER A 33 3.04 -16.89 -4.47
C SER A 33 3.17 -15.62 -5.31
N ASP A 34 3.84 -14.60 -4.79
CA ASP A 34 3.95 -13.29 -5.43
C ASP A 34 4.63 -13.30 -6.82
N TRP A 35 5.52 -14.26 -7.10
CA TRP A 35 6.14 -14.42 -8.45
C TRP A 35 5.27 -15.19 -9.45
N GLU A 36 4.21 -15.86 -8.99
CA GLU A 36 3.26 -16.62 -9.82
C GLU A 36 2.03 -15.80 -10.21
N LEU A 37 1.96 -14.54 -9.75
CA LEU A 37 0.82 -13.65 -10.00
C LEU A 37 0.79 -13.19 -11.46
N ASP A 38 -0.36 -13.36 -12.09
CA ASP A 38 -0.65 -12.86 -13.42
C ASP A 38 -1.44 -11.53 -13.43
N GLY A 39 -1.78 -11.05 -14.62
CA GLY A 39 -2.55 -9.82 -14.77
C GLY A 39 -3.94 -9.87 -14.14
N ALA A 40 -4.57 -11.04 -14.09
CA ALA A 40 -5.90 -11.20 -13.48
C ALA A 40 -5.83 -11.09 -11.95
N ASP A 41 -4.80 -11.64 -11.33
CA ASP A 41 -4.57 -11.53 -9.90
C ASP A 41 -4.37 -10.06 -9.47
N TYR A 42 -3.56 -9.32 -10.21
CA TYR A 42 -3.34 -7.89 -9.93
C TYR A 42 -4.61 -7.05 -10.09
N ILE A 43 -5.45 -7.34 -11.09
CA ILE A 43 -6.77 -6.69 -11.21
C ILE A 43 -7.65 -7.03 -10.01
N ALA A 44 -7.66 -8.29 -9.57
CA ALA A 44 -8.39 -8.69 -8.37
C ALA A 44 -7.88 -7.96 -7.11
N PHE A 45 -6.56 -7.75 -6.98
CA PHE A 45 -5.99 -6.96 -5.88
C PHE A 45 -6.48 -5.52 -5.89
N LEU A 46 -6.47 -4.89 -7.04
CA LEU A 46 -6.93 -3.51 -7.21
C LEU A 46 -8.40 -3.36 -6.80
N GLU A 47 -9.26 -4.22 -7.32
CA GLU A 47 -10.70 -4.20 -7.05
C GLU A 47 -11.01 -4.57 -5.60
N GLY A 48 -10.36 -5.62 -5.08
CA GLY A 48 -10.55 -6.08 -3.70
C GLY A 48 -10.14 -5.03 -2.69
N GLN A 49 -8.96 -4.44 -2.83
CA GLN A 49 -8.49 -3.37 -1.94
C GLN A 49 -9.38 -2.12 -2.02
N TYR A 50 -9.77 -1.71 -3.22
CA TYR A 50 -10.66 -0.57 -3.40
C TYR A 50 -12.02 -0.79 -2.73
N ASN A 51 -12.63 -1.96 -2.92
CA ASN A 51 -13.92 -2.29 -2.34
C ASN A 51 -13.85 -2.39 -0.81
N LEU A 52 -12.77 -2.98 -0.26
CA LEU A 52 -12.51 -3.02 1.17
C LEU A 52 -12.43 -1.60 1.75
N ASN A 53 -11.57 -0.76 1.19
CA ASN A 53 -11.39 0.63 1.64
C ASN A 53 -12.72 1.40 1.57
N LYS A 54 -13.44 1.30 0.46
CA LYS A 54 -14.73 1.95 0.27
C LYS A 54 -15.79 1.50 1.28
N SER A 55 -15.85 0.20 1.58
CA SER A 55 -16.80 -0.34 2.55
C SER A 55 -16.55 0.19 3.96
N LEU A 56 -15.27 0.29 4.35
CA LEU A 56 -14.87 0.79 5.66
C LEU A 56 -15.07 2.31 5.80
N ILE A 57 -14.76 3.07 4.76
CA ILE A 57 -15.03 4.52 4.70
C ILE A 57 -16.53 4.81 4.88
N ASN A 58 -17.39 4.02 4.24
CA ASN A 58 -18.85 4.17 4.31
C ASN A 58 -19.49 3.44 5.51
N SER A 59 -18.71 2.82 6.36
CA SER A 59 -19.22 2.10 7.54
C SER A 59 -19.87 3.07 8.53
N PRO A 60 -20.99 2.71 9.18
CA PRO A 60 -21.56 3.47 10.29
C PRO A 60 -20.59 3.63 11.48
N ALA A 61 -19.59 2.77 11.60
CA ALA A 61 -18.54 2.85 12.61
C ALA A 61 -17.44 3.90 12.27
N ASN A 62 -17.46 4.48 11.07
CA ASN A 62 -16.51 5.50 10.69
C ASN A 62 -16.83 6.82 11.39
N ASN A 63 -15.91 7.27 12.23
CA ASN A 63 -16.00 8.53 12.98
C ASN A 63 -15.43 9.74 12.23
N GLY A 64 -15.25 9.63 10.91
CA GLY A 64 -14.66 10.67 10.05
C GLY A 64 -13.16 10.47 9.81
N ILE A 65 -12.55 9.42 10.38
CA ILE A 65 -11.16 9.04 10.17
C ILE A 65 -11.10 7.61 9.66
N PHE A 66 -10.23 7.37 8.69
CA PHE A 66 -9.97 6.03 8.16
C PHE A 66 -8.47 5.90 7.83
N PHE A 67 -7.89 4.77 8.21
CA PHE A 67 -6.50 4.43 7.89
C PHE A 67 -6.45 3.25 6.93
N ALA A 68 -5.69 3.37 5.84
CA ALA A 68 -5.47 2.28 4.90
C ALA A 68 -4.01 1.82 4.91
N ASP A 69 -3.80 0.51 5.03
CA ASP A 69 -2.48 -0.11 4.93
C ASP A 69 -1.98 -0.10 3.48
N SER A 70 -2.88 -0.24 2.51
CA SER A 70 -2.55 -0.31 1.09
C SER A 70 -3.64 0.30 0.22
N ASP A 71 -3.28 0.60 -1.02
CA ASP A 71 -4.19 1.05 -2.06
C ASP A 71 -3.69 0.67 -3.47
N SER A 72 -4.36 1.18 -4.51
CA SER A 72 -4.04 0.93 -5.91
C SER A 72 -2.62 1.33 -6.32
N MET A 73 -2.03 2.37 -5.69
CA MET A 73 -0.66 2.81 -6.00
C MET A 73 0.38 1.78 -5.58
N VAL A 74 0.17 1.14 -4.42
CA VAL A 74 1.05 0.07 -3.92
C VAL A 74 0.96 -1.16 -4.82
N THR A 75 -0.24 -1.58 -5.18
CA THR A 75 -0.45 -2.71 -6.11
C THR A 75 0.21 -2.45 -7.47
N LYS A 76 0.04 -1.24 -8.03
CA LYS A 76 0.68 -0.86 -9.29
C LYS A 76 2.22 -0.86 -9.19
N MET A 77 2.77 -0.39 -8.08
CA MET A 77 4.22 -0.41 -7.82
C MET A 77 4.77 -1.83 -7.90
N TYR A 78 4.13 -2.80 -7.22
CA TYR A 78 4.54 -4.20 -7.29
C TYR A 78 4.37 -4.78 -8.69
N ALA A 79 3.23 -4.55 -9.33
CA ALA A 79 3.00 -5.00 -10.70
C ALA A 79 4.07 -4.49 -11.67
N LYS A 80 4.47 -3.23 -11.54
CA LYS A 80 5.56 -2.67 -12.35
C LYS A 80 6.90 -3.37 -12.09
N TYR A 81 7.20 -3.61 -10.84
CA TYR A 81 8.45 -4.26 -10.45
C TYR A 81 8.53 -5.68 -11.02
N TYR A 82 7.50 -6.49 -10.77
CA TYR A 82 7.47 -7.89 -11.22
C TYR A 82 7.34 -8.05 -12.74
N SER A 83 6.65 -7.15 -13.45
CA SER A 83 6.56 -7.20 -14.91
C SER A 83 7.91 -6.99 -15.64
N GLN A 84 8.93 -6.55 -14.93
CA GLN A 84 10.28 -6.36 -15.44
C GLN A 84 11.22 -7.54 -15.17
N ASP A 85 10.76 -8.49 -14.36
CA ASP A 85 11.53 -9.71 -14.02
C ASP A 85 11.07 -10.89 -14.87
N PRO A 86 11.94 -11.43 -15.76
CA PRO A 86 11.58 -12.57 -16.60
C PRO A 86 11.28 -13.87 -15.83
N SER A 87 11.58 -13.93 -14.54
CA SER A 87 11.26 -15.08 -13.68
C SER A 87 9.83 -15.03 -13.12
N CYS A 88 9.12 -13.93 -13.34
CA CYS A 88 7.74 -13.74 -12.90
C CYS A 88 6.76 -13.94 -14.06
N ASP A 89 5.56 -14.41 -13.73
CA ASP A 89 4.54 -14.72 -14.75
C ASP A 89 3.86 -13.46 -15.32
N LEU A 90 4.00 -12.31 -14.65
CA LEU A 90 3.41 -11.04 -15.08
C LEU A 90 4.16 -10.44 -16.28
N THR A 91 3.46 -10.29 -17.39
CA THR A 91 4.01 -9.71 -18.61
C THR A 91 3.93 -8.17 -18.65
N PRO A 92 4.79 -7.48 -19.42
CA PRO A 92 4.68 -6.03 -19.63
C PRO A 92 3.32 -5.58 -20.20
N GLU A 93 2.71 -6.38 -21.08
CA GLU A 93 1.42 -6.10 -21.69
C GLU A 93 0.27 -6.18 -20.68
N GLU A 94 0.36 -7.10 -19.73
CA GLU A 94 -0.59 -7.17 -18.61
C GLU A 94 -0.41 -5.99 -17.67
N TYR A 95 0.83 -5.58 -17.42
CA TYR A 95 1.11 -4.39 -16.63
C TYR A 95 0.44 -3.14 -17.19
N GLU A 96 0.43 -2.93 -18.50
CA GLU A 96 -0.25 -1.77 -19.10
C GLU A 96 -1.74 -1.70 -18.73
N LYS A 97 -2.43 -2.84 -18.71
CA LYS A 97 -3.84 -2.92 -18.28
C LYS A 97 -4.01 -2.64 -16.79
N ILE A 98 -3.10 -3.18 -15.97
CA ILE A 98 -3.07 -2.94 -14.53
C ILE A 98 -2.85 -1.45 -14.25
N GLU A 99 -1.91 -0.81 -14.95
CA GLU A 99 -1.60 0.62 -14.78
C GLU A 99 -2.83 1.50 -15.04
N VAL A 100 -3.55 1.25 -16.12
CA VAL A 100 -4.78 1.99 -16.46
C VAL A 100 -5.82 1.84 -15.35
N THR A 101 -6.08 0.61 -14.89
CA THR A 101 -7.06 0.33 -13.84
C THR A 101 -6.63 0.97 -12.51
N ALA A 102 -5.35 0.85 -12.14
CA ALA A 102 -4.81 1.45 -10.91
C ALA A 102 -4.93 2.98 -10.92
N ASP A 103 -4.61 3.62 -12.04
CA ASP A 103 -4.71 5.07 -12.19
C ASP A 103 -6.17 5.56 -12.10
N GLU A 104 -7.13 4.80 -12.60
CA GLU A 104 -8.55 5.10 -12.43
C GLU A 104 -8.98 4.99 -10.97
N LEU A 105 -8.56 3.95 -10.26
CA LEU A 105 -8.91 3.76 -8.85
C LEU A 105 -8.22 4.80 -7.96
N THR A 106 -6.95 5.15 -8.25
CA THR A 106 -6.23 6.23 -7.55
C THR A 106 -6.97 7.57 -7.67
N ARG A 107 -7.53 7.88 -8.84
CA ARG A 107 -8.35 9.08 -9.02
C ARG A 107 -9.68 9.06 -8.25
N LYS A 108 -10.24 7.87 -8.01
CA LYS A 108 -11.46 7.67 -7.21
C LYS A 108 -11.18 7.71 -5.70
N CYS A 109 -10.00 7.25 -5.28
CA CYS A 109 -9.54 7.31 -3.88
C CYS A 109 -8.93 8.67 -3.58
N ARG A 110 -9.69 9.57 -2.98
CA ARG A 110 -9.22 10.93 -2.63
C ARG A 110 -8.61 10.91 -1.22
N TRP A 111 -7.38 10.39 -1.11
CA TRP A 111 -6.65 10.45 0.15
C TRP A 111 -6.35 11.89 0.55
N ASP A 112 -6.62 12.25 1.80
CA ASP A 112 -6.27 13.56 2.34
C ASP A 112 -4.78 13.62 2.66
N LYS A 113 -4.20 12.48 3.08
CA LYS A 113 -2.79 12.34 3.43
C LYS A 113 -2.24 10.96 3.09
N ILE A 114 -0.99 10.94 2.67
CA ILE A 114 -0.23 9.73 2.35
C ILE A 114 1.05 9.74 3.18
N PHE A 115 1.25 8.71 3.99
CA PHE A 115 2.47 8.51 4.74
C PHE A 115 3.29 7.41 4.08
N VAL A 116 4.52 7.72 3.70
CA VAL A 116 5.43 6.79 3.04
C VAL A 116 6.58 6.45 3.99
N LEU A 117 6.66 5.17 4.37
CA LEU A 117 7.74 4.68 5.21
C LEU A 117 9.00 4.43 4.37
N VAL A 118 10.12 4.96 4.81
CA VAL A 118 11.42 4.71 4.18
C VAL A 118 11.87 3.28 4.53
N PRO A 119 12.38 2.50 3.55
CA PRO A 119 12.95 1.20 3.85
C PRO A 119 14.20 1.32 4.71
N HIS A 120 14.19 0.75 5.90
CA HIS A 120 15.37 0.55 6.74
C HIS A 120 15.28 -0.71 7.57
N GLY A 121 16.41 -1.07 8.16
CA GLY A 121 16.51 -2.20 9.05
C GLY A 121 16.58 -3.54 8.36
N VAL A 122 16.50 -4.58 9.18
CA VAL A 122 16.53 -5.97 8.73
C VAL A 122 15.12 -6.36 8.29
N PHE A 123 15.01 -6.99 7.13
CA PHE A 123 13.75 -7.60 6.70
C PHE A 123 13.39 -8.75 7.66
N VAL A 124 12.17 -8.74 8.12
CA VAL A 124 11.60 -9.88 8.87
C VAL A 124 10.84 -10.73 7.87
N ASP A 125 11.29 -11.97 7.69
CA ASP A 125 10.63 -12.93 6.83
C ASP A 125 9.27 -13.29 7.43
N ASP A 126 8.20 -12.96 6.71
CA ASP A 126 6.83 -13.33 7.05
C ASP A 126 6.37 -14.62 6.33
N HIS A 127 7.28 -15.26 5.58
CA HIS A 127 7.03 -16.43 4.74
C HIS A 127 5.97 -16.24 3.64
N GLU A 128 5.57 -15.01 3.39
CA GLU A 128 4.55 -14.66 2.38
C GLU A 128 5.17 -13.99 1.14
N ARG A 129 6.48 -13.70 1.15
CA ARG A 129 7.18 -13.00 0.08
C ARG A 129 8.33 -13.82 -0.48
N TYR A 130 8.55 -13.66 -1.77
CA TYR A 130 9.72 -14.24 -2.41
C TYR A 130 11.00 -13.56 -1.90
N MET A 131 11.80 -14.28 -1.13
CA MET A 131 12.97 -13.75 -0.43
C MET A 131 14.02 -13.14 -1.35
N ALA A 132 14.12 -13.61 -2.60
CA ALA A 132 15.04 -13.03 -3.58
C ALA A 132 14.71 -11.54 -3.90
N HIS A 133 13.45 -11.13 -3.72
CA HIS A 133 12.97 -9.76 -3.94
C HIS A 133 12.76 -8.96 -2.65
N SER A 134 13.31 -9.43 -1.53
CA SER A 134 13.11 -8.82 -0.21
C SER A 134 14.36 -8.13 0.36
N GLY A 135 15.44 -8.05 -0.41
CA GLY A 135 16.68 -7.37 -0.03
C GLY A 135 16.52 -5.85 0.10
N MET A 136 17.52 -5.19 0.69
CA MET A 136 17.51 -3.72 0.84
C MET A 136 17.49 -3.02 -0.51
N LYS A 137 18.19 -3.56 -1.52
CA LYS A 137 18.23 -3.00 -2.86
C LYS A 137 16.85 -3.02 -3.51
N GLU A 138 16.18 -4.15 -3.48
CA GLU A 138 14.85 -4.35 -4.04
C GLU A 138 13.82 -3.45 -3.33
N ARG A 139 13.88 -3.35 -2.01
CA ARG A 139 13.00 -2.44 -1.24
C ARG A 139 13.25 -0.98 -1.59
N GLN A 140 14.49 -0.59 -1.83
CA GLN A 140 14.81 0.75 -2.29
C GLN A 140 14.29 1.01 -3.70
N GLU A 141 14.38 0.04 -4.61
CA GLU A 141 13.81 0.13 -5.96
C GLU A 141 12.29 0.30 -5.90
N LEU A 142 11.59 -0.49 -5.11
CA LEU A 142 10.15 -0.37 -4.88
C LEU A 142 9.79 1.02 -4.30
N TYR A 143 10.56 1.52 -3.36
CA TYR A 143 10.36 2.85 -2.79
C TYR A 143 10.50 3.95 -3.85
N GLU A 144 11.51 3.89 -4.72
CA GLU A 144 11.69 4.86 -5.79
C GLU A 144 10.59 4.76 -6.86
N LEU A 145 10.10 3.56 -7.17
CA LEU A 145 8.94 3.37 -8.07
C LEU A 145 7.67 4.02 -7.48
N LEU A 146 7.37 3.78 -6.20
CA LEU A 146 6.23 4.41 -5.53
C LEU A 146 6.34 5.92 -5.53
N LYS A 147 7.53 6.45 -5.19
CA LYS A 147 7.80 7.88 -5.17
C LYS A 147 7.60 8.53 -6.55
N ALA A 148 8.14 7.90 -7.59
CA ALA A 148 7.97 8.39 -8.97
C ALA A 148 6.50 8.42 -9.39
N ASP A 149 5.72 7.41 -9.01
CA ASP A 149 4.29 7.35 -9.30
C ASP A 149 3.47 8.39 -8.52
N LEU A 150 3.79 8.62 -7.26
CA LEU A 150 3.18 9.67 -6.43
C LEU A 150 3.41 11.07 -7.01
N ILE A 151 4.61 11.31 -7.56
CA ILE A 151 4.93 12.58 -8.25
C ILE A 151 4.14 12.67 -9.56
N ARG A 152 4.16 11.61 -10.38
CA ARG A 152 3.47 11.56 -11.68
C ARG A 152 1.95 11.75 -11.54
N SER A 153 1.35 11.15 -10.53
CA SER A 153 -0.10 11.23 -10.26
C SER A 153 -0.55 12.54 -9.60
N GLY A 154 0.38 13.46 -9.27
CA GLY A 154 0.06 14.73 -8.60
C GLY A 154 -0.32 14.57 -7.13
N ASN A 155 0.03 13.45 -6.50
CA ASN A 155 -0.25 13.19 -5.08
C ASN A 155 0.92 13.53 -4.14
N TRP A 156 2.03 14.02 -4.69
CA TRP A 156 3.25 14.27 -3.89
C TRP A 156 3.07 15.36 -2.82
N ASP A 157 2.21 16.33 -3.07
CA ASP A 157 1.85 17.38 -2.11
C ASP A 157 1.17 16.84 -0.83
N LYS A 158 0.54 15.66 -0.95
CA LYS A 158 -0.09 14.96 0.17
C LYS A 158 0.87 14.07 0.95
N VAL A 159 2.09 13.86 0.45
CA VAL A 159 3.04 12.91 1.03
C VAL A 159 3.74 13.50 2.25
N THR A 160 3.88 12.67 3.27
CA THR A 160 4.84 12.86 4.38
C THR A 160 5.71 11.62 4.49
N ILE A 161 7.01 11.82 4.45
CA ILE A 161 7.98 10.75 4.62
C ILE A 161 8.13 10.42 6.11
N LEU A 162 8.07 9.14 6.41
CA LEU A 162 8.29 8.56 7.73
C LEU A 162 9.65 7.84 7.71
N ASP A 163 10.67 8.48 8.26
CA ASP A 163 12.07 8.06 8.26
C ASP A 163 12.64 7.80 9.67
N GLY A 164 11.81 7.97 10.69
CA GLY A 164 12.12 7.70 12.08
C GLY A 164 11.95 6.23 12.47
N ASP A 165 12.18 5.95 13.76
CA ASP A 165 11.80 4.68 14.34
C ASP A 165 10.25 4.52 14.40
N TYR A 166 9.78 3.34 14.85
CA TYR A 166 8.35 3.07 14.93
C TYR A 166 7.59 4.10 15.78
N TYR A 167 8.14 4.45 16.93
CA TYR A 167 7.47 5.34 17.86
C TYR A 167 7.45 6.80 17.36
N GLU A 168 8.54 7.25 16.80
CA GLU A 168 8.64 8.58 16.16
C GLU A 168 7.65 8.69 14.99
N ASN A 169 7.58 7.68 14.14
CA ASN A 169 6.63 7.62 13.03
C ASN A 169 5.18 7.60 13.51
N PHE A 170 4.87 6.81 14.53
CA PHE A 170 3.54 6.78 15.14
C PHE A 170 3.13 8.16 15.67
N LEU A 171 3.98 8.81 16.46
CA LEU A 171 3.69 10.14 17.00
C LEU A 171 3.52 11.18 15.90
N LYS A 172 4.33 11.16 14.85
CA LYS A 172 4.24 12.07 13.71
C LYS A 172 2.87 11.97 13.01
N VAL A 173 2.36 10.74 12.82
CA VAL A 173 1.02 10.52 12.25
C VAL A 173 -0.07 10.97 13.20
N VAL A 174 0.06 10.67 14.50
CA VAL A 174 -0.91 11.10 15.53
C VAL A 174 -1.02 12.62 15.59
N GLU A 175 0.09 13.33 15.64
CA GLU A 175 0.11 14.81 15.65
C GLU A 175 -0.56 15.40 14.41
N TYR A 176 -0.22 14.88 13.24
CA TYR A 176 -0.83 15.32 11.99
C TYR A 176 -2.35 15.11 12.00
N THR A 177 -2.78 13.92 12.40
CA THR A 177 -4.21 13.56 12.42
C THR A 177 -5.00 14.41 13.42
N LYS A 178 -4.47 14.64 14.62
CA LYS A 178 -5.08 15.57 15.59
C LYS A 178 -5.20 16.98 15.05
N GLY A 179 -4.17 17.51 14.39
CA GLY A 179 -4.18 18.84 13.82
C GLY A 179 -5.21 19.03 12.69
N ILE A 180 -5.73 17.94 12.07
CA ILE A 180 -6.85 18.01 11.12
C ILE A 180 -8.20 18.00 11.84
N ILE A 181 -8.36 17.17 12.86
CA ILE A 181 -9.62 16.98 13.58
C ILE A 181 -10.00 18.23 14.40
N GLU A 182 -9.00 18.95 14.89
CA GLU A 182 -9.17 20.16 15.72
C GLU A 182 -9.45 21.45 14.92
N ARG A 183 -9.50 21.36 13.60
CA ARG A 183 -9.84 22.49 12.68
C ARG A 183 -11.29 22.47 12.28
#